data_5e6a81d5152a13ac22accf539f48a1bf
#
_entry.id   5e6a81d5152a13ac22accf539f48a1bf
#
_cell.length_a   1.000
_cell.length_b   1.000
_cell.length_c   1.000
_cell.angle_alpha   90.00
_cell.angle_beta   90.00
_cell.angle_gamma   90.00
#
_symmetry.space_group_name_H-M   'P 1'
#
loop_
_entity.id
_entity.type
_entity.pdbx_description
1 polymer ?
#
loop_
_entity_poly.entity_id
_entity_poly.type
_entity_poly.pdbx_seq_one_letter_code
_entity_poly.pdbx_strand_id
1 'polypeptide(L)'
;MTDNSALVIALDKERMQAMVDQDAEKLKNMICKGLVYTHSSARLDTKESLIGNMESGATVYKACTPSDIDAQDLGDSVVLTGRADITVEAHGKSNSFSVRFTDVWQNQDSTWRMVAWQSTKISD
;
A
#
# COMPACT_ATOMS: atom_id res chain seq x y z
N MET A 1 6.11 -4.12 26.95
CA MET A 1 6.48 -4.05 25.52
C MET A 1 5.23 -3.82 24.69
N THR A 2 5.28 -2.84 23.84
CA THR A 2 4.14 -2.52 22.96
C THR A 2 4.23 -3.37 21.71
N ASP A 3 3.15 -4.07 21.38
CA ASP A 3 3.04 -4.79 20.12
C ASP A 3 2.49 -3.83 19.07
N ASN A 4 3.27 -3.56 18.04
CA ASN A 4 2.92 -2.62 16.99
C ASN A 4 2.07 -3.24 15.87
N SER A 5 1.83 -4.55 15.94
CA SER A 5 1.15 -5.27 14.86
C SER A 5 -0.24 -4.71 14.55
N ALA A 6 -1.09 -4.58 15.58
CA ALA A 6 -2.45 -4.09 15.39
C ALA A 6 -2.46 -2.65 14.86
N LEU A 7 -1.56 -1.81 15.36
CA LEU A 7 -1.43 -0.42 14.92
C LEU A 7 -1.09 -0.35 13.44
N VAL A 8 -0.07 -1.12 13.01
CA VAL A 8 0.41 -1.04 11.63
C VAL A 8 -0.59 -1.70 10.67
N ILE A 9 -1.26 -2.77 11.08
CA ILE A 9 -2.35 -3.34 10.28
C ILE A 9 -3.43 -2.29 10.03
N ALA A 10 -3.83 -1.54 11.07
CA ALA A 10 -4.82 -0.49 10.93
C ALA A 10 -4.32 0.62 10.00
N LEU A 11 -3.05 1.02 10.12
CA LEU A 11 -2.46 2.04 9.25
C LEU A 11 -2.45 1.60 7.78
N ASP A 12 -2.15 0.33 7.51
CA ASP A 12 -2.11 -0.16 6.14
C ASP A 12 -3.52 -0.19 5.52
N LYS A 13 -4.53 -0.51 6.31
CA LYS A 13 -5.93 -0.44 5.87
C LYS A 13 -6.31 1.01 5.56
N GLU A 14 -5.90 1.96 6.41
CA GLU A 14 -6.13 3.38 6.14
C GLU A 14 -5.44 3.84 4.87
N ARG A 15 -4.21 3.37 4.64
CA ARG A 15 -3.48 3.70 3.41
C ARG A 15 -4.22 3.20 2.17
N MET A 16 -4.70 1.96 2.21
CA MET A 16 -5.46 1.40 1.10
C MET A 16 -6.74 2.20 0.85
N GLN A 17 -7.43 2.60 1.92
CA GLN A 17 -8.63 3.43 1.78
C GLN A 17 -8.30 4.81 1.25
N ALA A 18 -7.18 5.39 1.66
CA ALA A 18 -6.72 6.68 1.14
C ALA A 18 -6.45 6.63 -0.36
N MET A 19 -5.96 5.50 -0.86
CA MET A 19 -5.77 5.31 -2.30
C MET A 19 -7.11 5.31 -3.04
N VAL A 20 -8.11 4.65 -2.48
CA VAL A 20 -9.47 4.63 -3.05
C VAL A 20 -10.10 6.01 -2.99
N ASP A 21 -9.91 6.73 -1.89
CA ASP A 21 -10.46 8.07 -1.67
C ASP A 21 -9.70 9.15 -2.45
N GLN A 22 -8.58 8.80 -3.06
CA GLN A 22 -7.67 9.74 -3.75
C GLN A 22 -7.18 10.84 -2.81
N ASP A 23 -6.92 10.48 -1.56
CA ASP A 23 -6.48 11.41 -0.53
C ASP A 23 -4.96 11.53 -0.56
N ALA A 24 -4.46 12.37 -1.47
CA ALA A 24 -3.03 12.54 -1.67
C ALA A 24 -2.32 13.10 -0.44
N GLU A 25 -2.96 14.01 0.29
CA GLU A 25 -2.35 14.60 1.48
C GLU A 25 -2.11 13.55 2.56
N LYS A 26 -3.09 12.66 2.77
CA LYS A 26 -2.95 11.58 3.74
C LYS A 26 -1.82 10.63 3.33
N LEU A 27 -1.76 10.28 2.04
CA LEU A 27 -0.72 9.39 1.53
C LEU A 27 0.67 10.00 1.65
N LYS A 28 0.81 11.30 1.46
CA LYS A 28 2.10 12.00 1.62
C LYS A 28 2.67 11.81 3.02
N ASN A 29 1.80 11.74 4.02
CA ASN A 29 2.22 11.54 5.40
C ASN A 29 2.46 10.08 5.77
N MET A 30 1.83 9.15 5.07
CA MET A 30 1.90 7.72 5.38
C MET A 30 2.99 6.99 4.61
N ILE A 31 3.53 7.61 3.57
CA ILE A 31 4.49 6.97 2.67
C ILE A 31 5.87 7.59 2.85
N CYS A 32 6.87 6.72 3.00
CA CYS A 32 8.26 7.13 3.15
C CYS A 32 8.79 7.75 1.85
N LYS A 33 9.63 8.77 1.98
CA LYS A 33 10.26 9.42 0.85
C LYS A 33 11.01 8.44 -0.06
N GLY A 34 11.63 7.42 0.52
CA GLY A 34 12.38 6.40 -0.21
C GLY A 34 11.58 5.19 -0.63
N LEU A 35 10.26 5.29 -0.67
CA LEU A 35 9.40 4.16 -1.03
C LEU A 35 9.85 3.43 -2.29
N VAL A 36 9.84 2.10 -2.23
CA VAL A 36 9.90 1.24 -3.42
C VAL A 36 8.56 0.52 -3.51
N TYR A 37 7.81 0.79 -4.55
CA TYR A 37 6.48 0.20 -4.75
C TYR A 37 6.51 -0.64 -6.02
N THR A 38 6.49 -1.95 -5.84
CA THR A 38 6.52 -2.90 -6.97
C THR A 38 5.13 -3.43 -7.22
N HIS A 39 4.56 -3.07 -8.37
CA HIS A 39 3.26 -3.58 -8.80
C HIS A 39 3.37 -5.04 -9.22
N SER A 40 2.22 -5.73 -9.29
CA SER A 40 2.20 -7.14 -9.70
C SER A 40 2.67 -7.34 -11.14
N SER A 41 2.73 -6.27 -11.93
CA SER A 41 3.28 -6.28 -13.29
C SER A 41 4.79 -6.09 -13.35
N ALA A 42 5.44 -5.97 -12.19
CA ALA A 42 6.85 -5.63 -12.01
C ALA A 42 7.18 -4.15 -12.25
N ARG A 43 6.19 -3.32 -12.56
CA ARG A 43 6.40 -1.88 -12.70
C ARG A 43 6.71 -1.25 -11.34
N LEU A 44 7.68 -0.36 -11.31
CA LEU A 44 8.09 0.32 -10.08
C LEU A 44 7.52 1.73 -10.02
N ASP A 45 7.04 2.12 -8.84
CA ASP A 45 6.71 3.51 -8.56
C ASP A 45 7.53 4.00 -7.36
N THR A 46 7.85 5.27 -7.39
CA THR A 46 8.35 6.01 -6.23
C THR A 46 7.15 6.63 -5.51
N LYS A 47 7.41 7.27 -4.37
CA LYS A 47 6.36 8.04 -3.68
C LYS A 47 5.76 9.09 -4.61
N GLU A 48 6.61 9.84 -5.31
CA GLU A 48 6.18 10.91 -6.20
C GLU A 48 5.35 10.39 -7.37
N SER A 49 5.80 9.30 -8.02
CA SER A 49 5.08 8.77 -9.17
C SER A 49 3.78 8.08 -8.76
N LEU A 50 3.76 7.38 -7.64
CA LEU A 50 2.55 6.72 -7.14
C LEU A 50 1.46 7.75 -6.86
N ILE A 51 1.79 8.77 -6.08
CA ILE A 51 0.84 9.82 -5.72
C ILE A 51 0.51 10.69 -6.94
N GLY A 52 1.51 11.01 -7.76
CA GLY A 52 1.31 11.83 -8.97
C GLY A 52 0.35 11.20 -9.95
N ASN A 53 0.43 9.89 -10.16
CA ASN A 53 -0.48 9.18 -11.04
C ASN A 53 -1.92 9.19 -10.51
N MET A 54 -2.08 9.20 -9.20
CA MET A 54 -3.39 9.33 -8.57
C MET A 54 -3.94 10.74 -8.72
N GLU A 55 -3.11 11.74 -8.45
CA GLU A 55 -3.53 13.15 -8.54
C GLU A 55 -3.92 13.56 -9.96
N SER A 56 -3.22 13.03 -10.96
CA SER A 56 -3.50 13.33 -12.35
C SER A 56 -4.70 12.57 -12.92
N GLY A 57 -5.16 11.55 -12.20
CA GLY A 57 -6.21 10.67 -12.70
C GLY A 57 -5.73 9.59 -13.66
N ALA A 58 -4.41 9.47 -13.88
CA ALA A 58 -3.86 8.42 -14.72
C ALA A 58 -4.15 7.03 -14.16
N THR A 59 -4.17 6.92 -12.83
CA THR A 59 -4.52 5.70 -12.11
C THR A 59 -5.57 6.03 -11.06
N VAL A 60 -6.70 5.32 -11.10
CA VAL A 60 -7.78 5.52 -10.13
C VAL A 60 -8.09 4.18 -9.48
N TYR A 61 -7.87 4.10 -8.16
CA TYR A 61 -8.21 2.91 -7.39
C TYR A 61 -9.68 2.98 -7.02
N LYS A 62 -10.49 2.05 -7.53
CA LYS A 62 -11.92 1.99 -7.24
C LYS A 62 -12.22 1.15 -6.02
N ALA A 63 -11.38 0.16 -5.75
CA ALA A 63 -11.50 -0.70 -4.58
C ALA A 63 -10.14 -1.26 -4.23
N CYS A 64 -9.90 -1.43 -2.94
CA CYS A 64 -8.71 -2.12 -2.44
C CYS A 64 -9.08 -2.70 -1.09
N THR A 65 -9.39 -3.99 -1.07
CA THR A 65 -9.93 -4.67 0.12
C THR A 65 -8.91 -5.68 0.64
N PRO A 66 -8.30 -5.42 1.80
CA PRO A 66 -7.33 -6.35 2.38
C PRO A 66 -8.01 -7.51 3.12
N SER A 67 -7.32 -8.65 3.16
CA SER A 67 -7.74 -9.82 3.93
C SER A 67 -6.52 -10.68 4.25
N ASP A 68 -6.70 -11.63 5.17
CA ASP A 68 -5.66 -12.58 5.58
C ASP A 68 -4.34 -11.89 5.98
N ILE A 69 -4.45 -10.81 6.75
CA ILE A 69 -3.26 -10.03 7.10
C ILE A 69 -2.57 -10.61 8.32
N ASP A 70 -1.27 -10.88 8.17
CA ASP A 70 -0.38 -11.23 9.26
C ASP A 70 0.67 -10.15 9.42
N ALA A 71 1.14 -9.97 10.66
CA ALA A 71 2.15 -8.97 10.97
C ALA A 71 3.31 -9.62 11.69
N GLN A 72 4.51 -9.19 11.35
CA GLN A 72 5.73 -9.54 12.08
C GLN A 72 6.33 -8.26 12.64
N ASP A 73 6.22 -8.07 13.95
CA ASP A 73 6.72 -6.89 14.63
C ASP A 73 8.20 -7.08 14.95
N LEU A 74 9.04 -6.23 14.37
CA LEU A 74 10.50 -6.26 14.56
C LEU A 74 11.00 -5.09 15.40
N GLY A 75 10.09 -4.40 16.11
CA GLY A 75 10.41 -3.24 16.92
C GLY A 75 10.19 -1.95 16.16
N ASP A 76 11.21 -1.44 15.50
CA ASP A 76 11.10 -0.21 14.70
C ASP A 76 10.52 -0.45 13.33
N SER A 77 10.29 -1.69 12.96
CA SER A 77 9.71 -2.06 11.67
C SER A 77 8.66 -3.14 11.85
N VAL A 78 7.66 -3.16 10.99
CA VAL A 78 6.66 -4.22 10.95
C VAL A 78 6.54 -4.68 9.51
N VAL A 79 6.62 -5.99 9.30
CA VAL A 79 6.39 -6.60 8.00
C VAL A 79 4.97 -7.13 7.98
N LEU A 80 4.19 -6.70 6.99
CA LEU A 80 2.84 -7.21 6.77
C LEU A 80 2.81 -8.10 5.55
N THR A 81 2.10 -9.21 5.66
CA THR A 81 1.78 -10.06 4.52
C THR A 81 0.26 -10.23 4.48
N GLY A 82 -0.28 -10.38 3.29
CA GLY A 82 -1.71 -10.55 3.17
C GLY A 82 -2.18 -10.68 1.75
N ARG A 83 -3.49 -10.53 1.60
CA ARG A 83 -4.17 -10.56 0.32
C ARG A 83 -4.90 -9.22 0.13
N ALA A 84 -4.98 -8.74 -1.09
CA ALA A 84 -5.79 -7.59 -1.43
C ALA A 84 -6.56 -7.86 -2.71
N ASP A 85 -7.85 -7.51 -2.70
CA ASP A 85 -8.68 -7.52 -3.90
C ASP A 85 -8.72 -6.08 -4.40
N ILE A 86 -8.27 -5.88 -5.63
CA ILE A 86 -8.03 -4.55 -6.19
C ILE A 86 -8.85 -4.35 -7.46
N THR A 87 -9.50 -3.19 -7.56
CA THR A 87 -10.08 -2.72 -8.81
C THR A 87 -9.45 -1.37 -9.13
N VAL A 88 -8.84 -1.28 -10.30
CA VAL A 88 -8.13 -0.08 -10.72
C VAL A 88 -8.51 0.28 -12.15
N GLU A 89 -8.65 1.58 -12.42
CA GLU A 89 -8.83 2.11 -13.75
C GLU A 89 -7.57 2.84 -14.18
N ALA A 90 -7.07 2.50 -15.35
CA ALA A 90 -5.91 3.14 -15.95
C ALA A 90 -6.11 3.15 -17.47
N HIS A 91 -5.83 4.28 -18.09
CA HIS A 91 -5.93 4.43 -19.55
C HIS A 91 -7.32 4.06 -20.07
N GLY A 92 -8.37 4.41 -19.32
CA GLY A 92 -9.75 4.16 -19.71
C GLY A 92 -10.20 2.71 -19.55
N LYS A 93 -9.37 1.84 -18.96
CA LYS A 93 -9.72 0.45 -18.75
C LYS A 93 -9.80 0.14 -17.27
N SER A 94 -10.82 -0.65 -16.89
CA SER A 94 -10.99 -1.11 -15.52
C SER A 94 -10.54 -2.56 -15.42
N ASN A 95 -9.71 -2.85 -14.42
CA ASN A 95 -9.22 -4.19 -14.14
C ASN A 95 -9.50 -4.55 -12.68
N SER A 96 -9.97 -5.77 -12.44
CA SER A 96 -10.14 -6.30 -11.10
C SER A 96 -9.31 -7.57 -10.97
N PHE A 97 -8.54 -7.64 -9.90
CA PHE A 97 -7.65 -8.79 -9.67
C PHE A 97 -7.32 -8.89 -8.18
N SER A 98 -6.80 -10.04 -7.80
CA SER A 98 -6.36 -10.28 -6.43
C SER A 98 -4.86 -10.50 -6.40
N VAL A 99 -4.23 -10.04 -5.33
CA VAL A 99 -2.80 -10.20 -5.14
C VAL A 99 -2.50 -10.74 -3.75
N ARG A 100 -1.36 -11.40 -3.62
CA ARG A 100 -0.66 -11.57 -2.36
C ARG A 100 0.37 -10.45 -2.26
N PHE A 101 0.51 -9.87 -1.08
CA PHE A 101 1.45 -8.77 -0.91
C PHE A 101 2.33 -8.96 0.33
N THR A 102 3.47 -8.31 0.28
CA THR A 102 4.32 -8.07 1.43
C THR A 102 4.61 -6.58 1.45
N ASP A 103 4.37 -5.93 2.58
CA ASP A 103 4.80 -4.55 2.74
C ASP A 103 5.51 -4.35 4.07
N VAL A 104 6.23 -3.26 4.16
CA VAL A 104 7.05 -2.95 5.32
C VAL A 104 6.76 -1.52 5.75
N TRP A 105 6.50 -1.37 7.04
CA TRP A 105 6.34 -0.07 7.69
C TRP A 105 7.48 0.14 8.68
N GLN A 106 7.97 1.35 8.77
CA GLN A 106 9.04 1.71 9.68
C GLN A 106 8.63 2.91 10.53
N ASN A 107 8.97 2.86 11.82
CA ASN A 107 8.78 4.00 12.70
C ASN A 107 9.92 5.00 12.44
N GLN A 108 9.58 6.15 11.87
CA GLN A 108 10.51 7.21 11.53
C GLN A 108 10.19 8.43 12.40
N ASP A 109 10.98 8.60 13.47
CA ASP A 109 10.80 9.71 14.41
C ASP A 109 9.38 9.78 14.94
N SER A 110 8.87 8.64 15.42
CA SER A 110 7.51 8.49 15.99
C SER A 110 6.39 8.53 14.96
N THR A 111 6.71 8.53 13.67
CA THR A 111 5.70 8.43 12.61
C THR A 111 5.94 7.17 11.81
N TRP A 112 4.93 6.31 11.75
CA TRP A 112 5.00 5.08 10.96
C TRP A 112 4.76 5.40 9.49
N ARG A 113 5.68 4.97 8.62
CA ARG A 113 5.56 5.17 7.17
C ARG A 113 5.86 3.89 6.43
N MET A 114 5.13 3.67 5.35
CA MET A 114 5.37 2.50 4.49
C MET A 114 6.62 2.75 3.66
N VAL A 115 7.57 1.81 3.72
CA VAL A 115 8.86 1.93 3.03
C VAL A 115 8.97 1.04 1.81
N ALA A 116 8.15 -0.02 1.74
CA ALA A 116 8.19 -0.95 0.62
C ALA A 116 6.85 -1.66 0.46
N TRP A 117 6.51 -1.95 -0.78
CA TRP A 117 5.35 -2.77 -1.15
C TRP A 117 5.75 -3.63 -2.33
N GLN A 118 5.37 -4.89 -2.29
CA GLN A 118 5.51 -5.77 -3.45
C GLN A 118 4.32 -6.72 -3.48
N SER A 119 3.77 -6.90 -4.67
CA SER A 119 2.62 -7.78 -4.82
C SER A 119 2.83 -8.76 -5.97
N THR A 120 2.13 -9.88 -5.86
CA THR A 120 2.12 -10.93 -6.88
C THR A 120 0.66 -11.27 -7.17
N LYS A 121 0.30 -11.25 -8.43
CA LYS A 121 -1.07 -11.54 -8.83
C LYS A 121 -1.40 -13.01 -8.54
N ILE A 122 -2.57 -13.24 -7.96
CA ILE A 122 -3.08 -14.59 -7.75
C ILE A 122 -3.69 -15.02 -9.07
N SER A 123 -3.21 -16.13 -9.61
CA SER A 123 -3.80 -16.68 -10.82
C SER A 123 -4.89 -17.67 -10.46
N ASP A 124 -5.95 -17.65 -11.23
CA ASP A 124 -7.08 -18.56 -11.06
C ASP A 124 -6.88 -19.87 -11.79
#